data_e177f95426fc7fc02dcc480f92ac36e0
#
_entry.id   e177f95426fc7fc02dcc480f92ac36e0
#
_cell.length_a   1.000
_cell.length_b   1.000
_cell.length_c   1.000
_cell.angle_alpha   90.00
_cell.angle_beta   90.00
_cell.angle_gamma   90.00
#
_symmetry.space_group_name_H-M   'P 1'
#
loop_
_entity.id
_entity.type
_entity.pdbx_description
1 polymer ?
#
loop_
_entity_poly.entity_id
_entity_poly.type
_entity_poly.pdbx_seq_one_letter_code
_entity_poly.pdbx_strand_id
1 'polypeptide(L)'
;MNFETILGKVDFLEFLRGKKATFLLSCSVTKTCEIPNISQAGIPGKLYLTPTLDAEFLCTKEVCSLPDIAQTPKGVPTPALITRAIHELKPYSNIEILNLGLDVIPQIDYFKIYNFNINSSESIDKNAKIPAMEIFQKGIEFGQNFETKDDYVIIAETIPAGTTTANATAKALGYKCEGYFSSSFKNCPNDIKNETINKALDNLDTNDDIFEILSKVSDNMIIFNAGFILGSRVNDLKVILAGGTQMACVLLVVNSILQSMDGEIDSSNLALCTTKWINKDKDSNLKAILEQLDFSINAYASDFDFSLSNHPALKLYDEGEAKEGVGCGGALCYATINGLSKEVVTKKIESFLG
;
A
#
# COMPACT_ATOMS: atom_id res chain seq x y z
N MET A 1 -7.36 -2.61 -21.60
CA MET A 1 -6.33 -2.09 -20.66
C MET A 1 -5.02 -2.80 -20.93
N ASN A 2 -3.91 -2.10 -20.73
CA ASN A 2 -2.56 -2.62 -20.80
C ASN A 2 -1.84 -2.28 -19.49
N PHE A 3 -0.59 -2.70 -19.37
CA PHE A 3 0.32 -2.24 -18.32
C PHE A 3 1.66 -1.85 -18.94
N GLU A 4 2.33 -0.91 -18.30
CA GLU A 4 3.69 -0.49 -18.60
C GLU A 4 4.66 -1.23 -17.65
N THR A 5 5.71 -1.81 -18.18
CA THR A 5 6.79 -2.38 -17.35
C THR A 5 7.72 -1.26 -16.90
N ILE A 6 7.78 -1.03 -15.58
CA ILE A 6 8.68 -0.04 -14.97
C ILE A 6 10.09 -0.62 -14.84
N LEU A 7 10.18 -1.87 -14.33
CA LEU A 7 11.42 -2.64 -14.14
C LEU A 7 11.16 -4.13 -14.33
N GLY A 8 12.19 -4.89 -14.64
CA GLY A 8 12.17 -6.34 -14.68
C GLY A 8 11.64 -6.94 -15.97
N LYS A 9 11.04 -8.12 -15.89
CA LYS A 9 10.62 -8.94 -17.01
C LYS A 9 9.18 -8.60 -17.44
N VAL A 10 8.95 -8.44 -18.73
CA VAL A 10 7.62 -8.11 -19.29
C VAL A 10 6.61 -9.23 -19.04
N ASP A 11 7.02 -10.48 -19.05
CA ASP A 11 6.18 -11.67 -19.06
C ASP A 11 5.77 -12.20 -17.69
N PHE A 12 6.30 -11.64 -16.58
CA PHE A 12 5.97 -12.11 -15.23
C PHE A 12 4.46 -12.02 -14.94
N LEU A 13 3.82 -10.89 -15.21
CA LEU A 13 2.36 -10.73 -15.03
C LEU A 13 1.56 -11.60 -16.00
N GLU A 14 2.01 -11.71 -17.26
CA GLU A 14 1.33 -12.55 -18.25
C GLU A 14 1.29 -14.03 -17.82
N PHE A 15 2.33 -14.49 -17.13
CA PHE A 15 2.36 -15.83 -16.55
C PHE A 15 1.29 -16.08 -15.48
N LEU A 16 0.76 -15.02 -14.87
CA LEU A 16 -0.33 -15.08 -13.88
C LEU A 16 -1.73 -15.02 -14.50
N ARG A 17 -1.85 -14.88 -15.82
CA ARG A 17 -3.13 -14.83 -16.54
C ARG A 17 -3.99 -16.05 -16.23
N GLY A 18 -5.23 -15.82 -15.79
CA GLY A 18 -6.21 -16.86 -15.47
C GLY A 18 -5.94 -17.63 -14.19
N LYS A 19 -4.84 -17.33 -13.48
CA LYS A 19 -4.52 -17.95 -12.20
C LYS A 19 -5.33 -17.33 -11.06
N LYS A 20 -5.45 -18.08 -9.97
CA LYS A 20 -6.20 -17.67 -8.78
C LYS A 20 -5.34 -16.83 -7.85
N ALA A 21 -5.93 -15.80 -7.27
CA ALA A 21 -5.28 -14.91 -6.33
C ALA A 21 -6.04 -14.80 -5.01
N THR A 22 -5.32 -14.85 -3.90
CA THR A 22 -5.79 -14.34 -2.60
C THR A 22 -5.38 -12.88 -2.46
N PHE A 23 -6.30 -12.02 -2.03
CA PHE A 23 -6.05 -10.60 -1.77
C PHE A 23 -5.92 -10.36 -0.27
N LEU A 24 -4.76 -9.90 0.18
CA LEU A 24 -4.47 -9.52 1.56
C LEU A 24 -4.45 -7.98 1.65
N LEU A 25 -5.26 -7.41 2.56
CA LEU A 25 -5.24 -5.97 2.83
C LEU A 25 -4.61 -5.70 4.20
N SER A 26 -3.44 -5.12 4.21
CA SER A 26 -2.73 -4.63 5.39
C SER A 26 -3.34 -3.29 5.83
N CYS A 27 -4.06 -3.31 6.95
CA CYS A 27 -4.76 -2.15 7.51
C CYS A 27 -4.03 -1.65 8.75
N SER A 28 -3.61 -0.40 8.76
CA SER A 28 -2.87 0.20 9.87
C SER A 28 -3.24 1.66 10.08
N VAL A 29 -3.05 2.14 11.30
CA VAL A 29 -3.20 3.55 11.69
C VAL A 29 -1.91 4.05 12.31
N THR A 30 -1.50 5.23 11.92
CA THR A 30 -0.44 6.01 12.57
C THR A 30 -0.99 7.39 12.96
N LYS A 31 -0.70 7.85 14.18
CA LYS A 31 -1.09 9.19 14.62
C LYS A 31 -0.42 10.32 13.82
N THR A 32 0.53 10.00 12.94
CA THR A 32 1.04 10.95 11.94
C THR A 32 -0.10 11.53 11.09
N CYS A 33 -1.19 10.77 10.87
CA CYS A 33 -2.35 11.26 10.12
C CYS A 33 -3.14 12.38 10.83
N GLU A 34 -2.92 12.60 12.13
CA GLU A 34 -3.52 13.67 12.90
C GLU A 34 -2.87 15.05 12.65
N ILE A 35 -1.66 15.06 12.05
CA ILE A 35 -0.99 16.32 11.68
C ILE A 35 -1.82 17.03 10.61
N PRO A 36 -2.24 18.29 10.85
CA PRO A 36 -3.08 19.00 9.90
C PRO A 36 -2.49 19.08 8.50
N ASN A 37 -3.28 18.73 7.49
CA ASN A 37 -2.90 18.78 6.07
C ASN A 37 -1.75 17.84 5.66
N ILE A 38 -1.32 16.89 6.47
CA ILE A 38 -0.30 15.90 6.11
C ILE A 38 -0.81 14.91 5.06
N SER A 39 -2.10 14.60 5.10
CA SER A 39 -2.80 13.69 4.19
C SER A 39 -4.23 14.15 3.95
N GLN A 40 -4.77 13.79 2.78
CA GLN A 40 -6.21 13.92 2.47
C GLN A 40 -6.86 12.56 2.19
N ALA A 41 -6.20 11.47 2.53
CA ALA A 41 -6.69 10.11 2.31
C ALA A 41 -7.80 9.77 3.31
N GLY A 42 -8.99 10.32 3.11
CA GLY A 42 -10.16 10.06 3.95
C GLY A 42 -10.88 11.32 4.42
N ILE A 43 -11.82 11.15 5.33
CA ILE A 43 -12.69 12.22 5.86
C ILE A 43 -11.89 13.10 6.82
N PRO A 44 -11.86 14.43 6.63
CA PRO A 44 -11.15 15.35 7.52
C PRO A 44 -11.51 15.14 9.00
N GLY A 45 -10.49 15.09 9.85
CA GLY A 45 -10.65 14.83 11.29
C GLY A 45 -10.98 13.39 11.68
N LYS A 46 -11.14 12.49 10.69
CA LYS A 46 -11.44 11.07 10.88
C LYS A 46 -10.55 10.16 10.04
N LEU A 47 -9.34 10.62 9.69
CA LEU A 47 -8.41 9.86 8.84
C LEU A 47 -8.05 8.50 9.45
N TYR A 48 -8.03 8.38 10.77
CA TYR A 48 -7.81 7.12 11.48
C TYR A 48 -8.86 6.04 11.17
N LEU A 49 -10.06 6.42 10.69
CA LEU A 49 -11.10 5.47 10.26
C LEU A 49 -10.94 5.00 8.82
N THR A 50 -10.11 5.66 8.00
CA THR A 50 -9.97 5.31 6.58
C THR A 50 -9.67 3.83 6.34
N PRO A 51 -8.73 3.19 7.05
CA PRO A 51 -8.45 1.77 6.82
C PRO A 51 -9.63 0.86 7.19
N THR A 52 -10.39 1.21 8.20
CA THR A 52 -11.61 0.49 8.60
C THR A 52 -12.69 0.59 7.52
N LEU A 53 -12.98 1.81 7.04
CA LEU A 53 -13.97 2.06 5.99
C LEU A 53 -13.58 1.40 4.67
N ASP A 54 -12.30 1.44 4.32
CA ASP A 54 -11.76 0.80 3.12
C ASP A 54 -11.93 -0.71 3.17
N ALA A 55 -11.63 -1.34 4.32
CA ALA A 55 -11.81 -2.78 4.51
C ALA A 55 -13.30 -3.16 4.46
N GLU A 56 -14.19 -2.40 5.12
CA GLU A 56 -15.63 -2.61 5.05
C GLU A 56 -16.13 -2.52 3.62
N PHE A 57 -15.81 -1.44 2.91
CA PHE A 57 -16.25 -1.26 1.53
C PHE A 57 -15.69 -2.33 0.58
N LEU A 58 -14.40 -2.64 0.70
CA LEU A 58 -13.78 -3.70 -0.11
C LEU A 58 -14.49 -5.05 0.07
N CYS A 59 -14.79 -5.41 1.31
CA CYS A 59 -15.39 -6.70 1.62
C CYS A 59 -16.89 -6.76 1.32
N THR A 60 -17.65 -5.73 1.69
CA THR A 60 -19.12 -5.79 1.71
C THR A 60 -19.81 -4.88 0.70
N LYS A 61 -19.07 -3.91 0.11
CA LYS A 61 -19.61 -2.81 -0.72
C LYS A 61 -20.35 -1.75 0.11
N GLU A 62 -20.41 -1.92 1.39
CA GLU A 62 -21.06 -0.98 2.32
C GLU A 62 -20.07 -0.60 3.40
N VAL A 63 -20.29 0.52 4.06
CA VAL A 63 -19.55 0.94 5.24
C VAL A 63 -20.51 0.94 6.43
N CYS A 64 -20.03 0.47 7.58
CA CYS A 64 -20.81 0.35 8.81
C CYS A 64 -20.33 1.32 9.89
N SER A 65 -19.03 1.62 9.90
CA SER A 65 -18.40 2.46 10.92
C SER A 65 -18.69 3.96 10.77
N LEU A 66 -19.10 4.40 9.58
CA LEU A 66 -19.58 5.76 9.29
C LEU A 66 -20.71 5.68 8.26
N PRO A 67 -21.54 6.77 8.11
CA PRO A 67 -22.60 6.81 7.10
C PRO A 67 -22.09 6.79 5.66
N ASP A 68 -20.91 7.34 5.42
CA ASP A 68 -20.34 7.55 4.09
C ASP A 68 -18.98 6.86 3.94
N ILE A 69 -18.66 6.47 2.69
CA ILE A 69 -17.33 5.94 2.32
C ILE A 69 -16.24 6.98 2.56
N ALA A 70 -15.02 6.52 2.72
CA ALA A 70 -13.87 7.41 2.79
C ALA A 70 -13.75 8.22 1.49
N GLN A 71 -13.59 9.54 1.63
CA GLN A 71 -13.41 10.46 0.51
C GLN A 71 -12.55 11.65 0.92
N THR A 72 -11.86 12.23 -0.06
CA THR A 72 -11.05 13.43 0.16
C THR A 72 -11.96 14.64 0.40
N PRO A 73 -11.42 15.78 0.92
CA PRO A 73 -12.18 17.04 1.06
C PRO A 73 -12.78 17.55 -0.26
N LYS A 74 -12.25 17.12 -1.40
CA LYS A 74 -12.75 17.45 -2.75
C LYS A 74 -13.82 16.47 -3.25
N GLY A 75 -14.24 15.50 -2.43
CA GLY A 75 -15.22 14.48 -2.78
C GLY A 75 -14.67 13.39 -3.68
N VAL A 76 -13.34 13.20 -3.76
CA VAL A 76 -12.75 12.07 -4.48
C VAL A 76 -12.93 10.82 -3.61
N PRO A 77 -13.67 9.80 -4.10
CA PRO A 77 -13.91 8.60 -3.31
C PRO A 77 -12.62 7.79 -3.13
N THR A 78 -12.61 6.94 -2.11
CA THR A 78 -11.47 6.04 -1.85
C THR A 78 -11.14 5.13 -3.03
N PRO A 79 -9.85 4.82 -3.27
CA PRO A 79 -9.45 3.79 -4.24
C PRO A 79 -10.03 2.39 -3.99
N ALA A 80 -10.59 2.13 -2.81
CA ALA A 80 -11.31 0.88 -2.50
C ALA A 80 -12.42 0.57 -3.53
N LEU A 81 -13.04 1.63 -4.12
CA LEU A 81 -14.03 1.45 -5.18
C LEU A 81 -13.46 0.71 -6.40
N ILE A 82 -12.24 1.02 -6.78
CA ILE A 82 -11.55 0.39 -7.92
C ILE A 82 -11.30 -1.08 -7.61
N THR A 83 -10.71 -1.37 -6.45
CA THR A 83 -10.39 -2.74 -6.04
C THR A 83 -11.65 -3.58 -5.88
N ARG A 84 -12.71 -3.01 -5.28
CA ARG A 84 -14.02 -3.67 -5.15
C ARG A 84 -14.69 -3.93 -6.50
N ALA A 85 -14.67 -2.96 -7.41
CA ALA A 85 -15.25 -3.12 -8.75
C ALA A 85 -14.59 -4.28 -9.51
N ILE A 86 -13.26 -4.38 -9.41
CA ILE A 86 -12.51 -5.45 -10.04
C ILE A 86 -12.84 -6.80 -9.39
N HIS A 87 -12.94 -6.86 -8.07
CA HIS A 87 -13.39 -8.08 -7.38
C HIS A 87 -14.78 -8.53 -7.82
N GLU A 88 -15.75 -7.62 -7.99
CA GLU A 88 -17.08 -7.98 -8.47
C GLU A 88 -17.11 -8.43 -9.94
N LEU A 89 -16.21 -7.92 -10.77
CA LEU A 89 -16.09 -8.32 -12.19
C LEU A 89 -15.30 -9.61 -12.39
N LYS A 90 -14.25 -9.80 -11.62
CA LYS A 90 -13.36 -10.95 -11.63
C LYS A 90 -12.93 -11.25 -10.19
N PRO A 91 -13.68 -12.11 -9.47
CA PRO A 91 -13.44 -12.34 -8.05
C PRO A 91 -12.03 -12.87 -7.74
N TYR A 92 -11.40 -12.29 -6.72
CA TYR A 92 -10.32 -12.97 -5.99
C TYR A 92 -10.90 -14.19 -5.29
N SER A 93 -10.10 -15.23 -5.11
CA SER A 93 -10.56 -16.43 -4.38
C SER A 93 -10.92 -16.11 -2.93
N ASN A 94 -10.10 -15.25 -2.31
CA ASN A 94 -10.31 -14.77 -0.95
C ASN A 94 -9.92 -13.29 -0.85
N ILE A 95 -10.59 -12.56 0.04
CA ILE A 95 -10.13 -11.28 0.57
C ILE A 95 -9.95 -11.48 2.06
N GLU A 96 -8.76 -11.20 2.58
CA GLU A 96 -8.43 -11.36 3.99
C GLU A 96 -7.79 -10.07 4.51
N ILE A 97 -8.14 -9.66 5.72
CA ILE A 97 -7.73 -8.40 6.32
C ILE A 97 -6.65 -8.66 7.37
N LEU A 98 -5.56 -7.93 7.29
CA LEU A 98 -4.49 -7.94 8.29
C LEU A 98 -4.66 -6.70 9.18
N ASN A 99 -5.11 -6.90 10.42
CA ASN A 99 -5.17 -5.83 11.41
C ASN A 99 -3.78 -5.60 12.01
N LEU A 100 -3.14 -4.54 11.53
CA LEU A 100 -1.80 -4.10 11.92
C LEU A 100 -1.85 -2.81 12.77
N GLY A 101 -2.87 -2.69 13.60
CA GLY A 101 -3.06 -1.54 14.49
C GLY A 101 -4.18 -0.61 14.02
N LEU A 102 -5.38 -1.16 13.88
CA LEU A 102 -6.60 -0.40 13.67
C LEU A 102 -7.14 0.11 15.01
N ASP A 103 -7.60 1.36 15.06
CA ASP A 103 -8.31 1.93 16.20
C ASP A 103 -9.78 1.43 16.26
N VAL A 104 -10.35 1.11 15.11
CA VAL A 104 -11.70 0.55 14.97
C VAL A 104 -11.65 -0.68 14.06
N ILE A 105 -12.13 -1.80 14.57
CA ILE A 105 -12.18 -3.05 13.79
C ILE A 105 -13.33 -2.99 12.78
N PRO A 106 -13.09 -3.33 11.49
CA PRO A 106 -14.13 -3.32 10.47
C PRO A 106 -15.21 -4.37 10.75
N GLN A 107 -16.47 -4.04 10.45
CA GLN A 107 -17.64 -4.92 10.62
C GLN A 107 -17.85 -5.73 9.34
N ILE A 108 -17.19 -6.89 9.25
CA ILE A 108 -17.14 -7.74 8.03
C ILE A 108 -17.29 -9.22 8.40
N ASP A 109 -18.45 -9.61 8.94
CA ASP A 109 -18.71 -10.90 9.59
C ASP A 109 -18.28 -12.17 8.81
N TYR A 110 -18.27 -12.14 7.49
CA TYR A 110 -17.96 -13.32 6.65
C TYR A 110 -16.55 -13.31 6.09
N PHE A 111 -15.74 -12.32 6.44
CA PHE A 111 -14.37 -12.19 5.98
C PHE A 111 -13.38 -12.47 7.11
N LYS A 112 -12.25 -13.02 6.75
CA LYS A 112 -11.20 -13.33 7.72
C LYS A 112 -10.42 -12.09 8.09
N ILE A 113 -10.35 -11.79 9.38
CA ILE A 113 -9.47 -10.76 9.94
C ILE A 113 -8.40 -11.47 10.78
N TYR A 114 -7.15 -11.27 10.41
CA TYR A 114 -6.03 -11.69 11.25
C TYR A 114 -5.72 -10.56 12.25
N ASN A 115 -5.83 -10.86 13.52
CA ASN A 115 -5.49 -9.92 14.57
C ASN A 115 -4.15 -10.30 15.20
N PHE A 116 -3.15 -9.45 15.00
CA PHE A 116 -1.80 -9.65 15.50
C PHE A 116 -1.56 -8.98 16.87
N ASN A 117 -2.60 -8.39 17.49
CA ASN A 117 -2.49 -7.61 18.72
C ASN A 117 -1.44 -6.49 18.62
N ILE A 118 -1.48 -5.78 17.51
CA ILE A 118 -0.66 -4.60 17.24
C ILE A 118 -1.55 -3.38 17.47
N ASN A 119 -1.06 -2.38 18.20
CA ASN A 119 -1.74 -1.10 18.38
C ASN A 119 -1.33 -0.09 17.30
N SER A 120 -2.17 0.92 17.04
CA SER A 120 -1.79 2.06 16.21
C SER A 120 -0.52 2.73 16.74
N SER A 121 0.32 3.24 15.82
CA SER A 121 1.58 3.88 16.20
C SER A 121 1.39 5.33 16.62
N GLU A 122 2.28 5.84 17.48
CA GLU A 122 2.40 7.28 17.72
C GLU A 122 2.86 8.00 16.44
N SER A 123 2.77 9.33 16.47
CA SER A 123 3.21 10.15 15.36
C SER A 123 4.74 10.16 15.25
N ILE A 124 5.27 10.02 14.02
CA ILE A 124 6.72 9.95 13.79
C ILE A 124 7.47 11.20 14.23
N ASP A 125 6.85 12.37 14.18
CA ASP A 125 7.46 13.62 14.65
C ASP A 125 7.73 13.65 16.18
N LYS A 126 7.13 12.71 16.92
CA LYS A 126 7.27 12.53 18.36
C LYS A 126 7.85 11.17 18.74
N ASN A 127 8.45 10.44 17.82
CA ASN A 127 8.84 9.05 17.96
C ASN A 127 7.62 8.10 17.87
N ALA A 128 7.56 7.28 16.83
CA ALA A 128 6.43 6.38 16.56
C ALA A 128 6.22 5.28 17.61
N LYS A 129 7.24 4.97 18.43
CA LYS A 129 7.22 3.98 19.53
C LYS A 129 6.72 2.60 19.10
N ILE A 130 7.11 2.17 17.92
CA ILE A 130 6.71 0.88 17.38
C ILE A 130 7.58 -0.23 17.96
N PRO A 131 7.02 -1.36 18.41
CA PRO A 131 7.83 -2.55 18.76
C PRO A 131 8.28 -3.25 17.46
N ALA A 132 9.20 -2.62 16.72
CA ALA A 132 9.54 -2.95 15.34
C ALA A 132 10.01 -4.40 15.16
N MET A 133 10.92 -4.89 16.02
CA MET A 133 11.39 -6.28 15.98
C MET A 133 10.23 -7.28 16.18
N GLU A 134 9.33 -7.02 17.12
CA GLU A 134 8.19 -7.91 17.40
C GLU A 134 7.23 -7.93 16.19
N ILE A 135 6.92 -6.77 15.61
CA ILE A 135 6.03 -6.69 14.45
C ILE A 135 6.66 -7.37 13.24
N PHE A 136 7.95 -7.17 13.01
CA PHE A 136 8.69 -7.85 11.96
C PHE A 136 8.66 -9.37 12.11
N GLN A 137 8.89 -9.88 13.33
CA GLN A 137 8.82 -11.31 13.63
C GLN A 137 7.41 -11.87 13.38
N LYS A 138 6.35 -11.16 13.79
CA LYS A 138 4.97 -11.54 13.45
C LYS A 138 4.74 -11.62 11.95
N GLY A 139 5.32 -10.71 11.19
CA GLY A 139 5.30 -10.75 9.72
C GLY A 139 6.01 -11.99 9.17
N ILE A 140 7.21 -12.31 9.67
CA ILE A 140 7.97 -13.52 9.30
C ILE A 140 7.14 -14.78 9.59
N GLU A 141 6.65 -14.92 10.82
CA GLU A 141 5.87 -16.09 11.23
C GLU A 141 4.60 -16.24 10.40
N PHE A 142 3.91 -15.13 10.13
CA PHE A 142 2.73 -15.15 9.26
C PHE A 142 3.08 -15.58 7.84
N GLY A 143 4.16 -15.04 7.25
CA GLY A 143 4.61 -15.41 5.90
C GLY A 143 5.04 -16.88 5.80
N GLN A 144 5.75 -17.40 6.79
CA GLN A 144 6.17 -18.80 6.86
C GLN A 144 5.00 -19.79 6.96
N ASN A 145 3.95 -19.40 7.69
CA ASN A 145 2.81 -20.26 7.97
C ASN A 145 1.58 -19.92 7.10
N PHE A 146 1.71 -18.97 6.16
CA PHE A 146 0.59 -18.59 5.30
C PHE A 146 0.32 -19.68 4.27
N GLU A 147 -0.79 -20.35 4.45
CA GLU A 147 -1.27 -21.39 3.55
C GLU A 147 -2.35 -20.83 2.62
N THR A 148 -2.16 -20.97 1.33
CA THR A 148 -3.17 -20.68 0.32
C THR A 148 -3.19 -21.79 -0.72
N LYS A 149 -4.39 -22.07 -1.28
CA LYS A 149 -4.56 -22.94 -2.44
C LYS A 149 -4.49 -22.19 -3.76
N ASP A 150 -4.31 -20.88 -3.69
CA ASP A 150 -4.22 -20.01 -4.84
C ASP A 150 -2.79 -19.95 -5.39
N ASP A 151 -2.68 -19.56 -6.64
CA ASP A 151 -1.40 -19.53 -7.36
C ASP A 151 -0.48 -18.40 -6.88
N TYR A 152 -1.05 -17.33 -6.31
CA TYR A 152 -0.31 -16.17 -5.82
C TYR A 152 -1.12 -15.30 -4.87
N VAL A 153 -0.43 -14.39 -4.20
CA VAL A 153 -1.00 -13.42 -3.28
C VAL A 153 -0.81 -12.01 -3.83
N ILE A 154 -1.84 -11.19 -3.70
CA ILE A 154 -1.77 -9.73 -3.86
C ILE A 154 -1.81 -9.15 -2.45
N ILE A 155 -0.72 -8.51 -1.99
CA ILE A 155 -0.70 -7.82 -0.71
C ILE A 155 -0.79 -6.32 -0.95
N ALA A 156 -1.81 -5.72 -0.36
CA ALA A 156 -2.19 -4.32 -0.49
C ALA A 156 -2.10 -3.60 0.86
N GLU A 157 -2.22 -2.28 0.83
CA GLU A 157 -2.18 -1.47 2.04
C GLU A 157 -3.31 -0.43 2.07
N THR A 158 -3.71 -0.06 3.28
CA THR A 158 -4.45 1.16 3.57
C THR A 158 -3.96 1.74 4.88
N ILE A 159 -3.31 2.89 4.77
CA ILE A 159 -2.75 3.64 5.91
C ILE A 159 -2.71 5.14 5.59
N PRO A 160 -3.46 5.97 6.31
CA PRO A 160 -3.42 7.41 6.12
C PRO A 160 -2.07 7.99 6.56
N ALA A 161 -1.53 8.94 5.79
CA ALA A 161 -0.20 9.52 5.95
C ALA A 161 1.00 8.56 5.71
N GLY A 162 0.77 7.34 5.25
CA GLY A 162 1.81 6.34 5.03
C GLY A 162 2.89 6.73 4.02
N THR A 163 2.63 7.63 3.07
CA THR A 163 3.68 8.17 2.20
C THR A 163 4.68 9.07 2.94
N THR A 164 4.29 9.65 4.09
CA THR A 164 5.18 10.43 4.94
C THR A 164 6.04 9.53 5.80
N THR A 165 5.45 8.52 6.43
CA THR A 165 6.19 7.51 7.21
C THR A 165 7.16 6.73 6.33
N ALA A 166 6.75 6.35 5.11
CA ALA A 166 7.61 5.68 4.14
C ALA A 166 8.82 6.53 3.73
N ASN A 167 8.62 7.83 3.47
CA ASN A 167 9.73 8.73 3.14
C ASN A 167 10.68 8.91 4.33
N ALA A 168 10.15 9.08 5.56
CA ALA A 168 10.96 9.16 6.77
C ALA A 168 11.78 7.88 6.98
N THR A 169 11.15 6.72 6.84
CA THR A 169 11.80 5.39 6.93
C THR A 169 12.95 5.26 5.93
N ALA A 170 12.69 5.55 4.65
CA ALA A 170 13.70 5.42 3.61
C ALA A 170 14.88 6.39 3.84
N LYS A 171 14.61 7.65 4.23
CA LYS A 171 15.67 8.61 4.59
C LYS A 171 16.49 8.15 5.78
N ALA A 172 15.85 7.65 6.83
CA ALA A 172 16.52 7.18 8.04
C ALA A 172 17.43 5.98 7.76
N LEU A 173 17.05 5.12 6.80
CA LEU A 173 17.84 3.99 6.33
C LEU A 173 18.95 4.37 5.32
N GLY A 174 19.09 5.66 4.99
CA GLY A 174 20.18 6.18 4.14
C GLY A 174 19.89 6.15 2.64
N TYR A 175 18.66 5.87 2.20
CA TYR A 175 18.30 5.91 0.79
C TYR A 175 18.10 7.33 0.26
N LYS A 176 18.30 7.49 -1.05
CA LYS A 176 17.97 8.74 -1.76
C LYS A 176 16.46 8.85 -1.90
N CYS A 177 15.87 9.91 -1.38
CA CYS A 177 14.41 10.02 -1.27
C CYS A 177 13.85 11.34 -1.79
N GLU A 178 14.70 12.31 -2.13
CA GLU A 178 14.27 13.67 -2.45
C GLU A 178 13.43 13.70 -3.73
N GLY A 179 12.13 14.09 -3.59
CA GLY A 179 11.19 14.07 -4.70
C GLY A 179 10.79 12.66 -5.20
N TYR A 180 10.98 11.61 -4.38
CA TYR A 180 10.68 10.24 -4.81
C TYR A 180 9.39 9.69 -4.25
N PHE A 181 8.88 10.24 -3.14
CA PHE A 181 7.68 9.73 -2.48
C PHE A 181 6.44 10.56 -2.81
N SER A 182 5.41 9.88 -3.30
CA SER A 182 4.12 10.45 -3.69
C SER A 182 3.33 11.02 -2.49
N SER A 183 2.16 11.54 -2.77
CA SER A 183 1.17 11.94 -1.78
C SER A 183 -0.25 11.73 -2.31
N SER A 184 -1.25 11.75 -1.42
CA SER A 184 -2.66 11.72 -1.78
C SER A 184 -3.14 13.01 -2.45
N PHE A 185 -2.37 14.08 -2.37
CA PHE A 185 -2.68 15.36 -3.00
C PHE A 185 -2.19 15.43 -4.45
N LYS A 186 -2.88 16.20 -5.29
CA LYS A 186 -2.41 16.58 -6.62
C LYS A 186 -1.06 17.30 -6.56
N ASN A 187 -0.92 18.24 -5.62
CA ASN A 187 0.35 18.94 -5.32
C ASN A 187 0.81 18.48 -3.93
N CYS A 188 1.98 17.89 -3.86
CA CYS A 188 2.52 17.39 -2.61
C CYS A 188 2.68 18.52 -1.57
N PRO A 189 2.19 18.36 -0.32
CA PRO A 189 2.38 19.34 0.73
C PRO A 189 3.79 19.25 1.34
N ASN A 190 4.79 19.56 0.51
CA ASN A 190 6.21 19.32 0.81
C ASN A 190 6.67 19.96 2.11
N ASP A 191 6.22 21.19 2.43
CA ASP A 191 6.65 21.91 3.63
C ASP A 191 6.27 21.12 4.89
N ILE A 192 5.00 20.73 5.03
CA ILE A 192 4.50 19.97 6.19
C ILE A 192 5.15 18.59 6.26
N LYS A 193 5.26 17.90 5.11
CA LYS A 193 5.89 16.58 5.06
C LYS A 193 7.36 16.67 5.46
N ASN A 194 8.12 17.61 4.89
CA ASN A 194 9.53 17.78 5.21
C ASN A 194 9.76 18.17 6.67
N GLU A 195 8.93 19.07 7.22
CA GLU A 195 8.99 19.42 8.65
C GLU A 195 8.76 18.20 9.54
N THR A 196 7.72 17.40 9.23
CA THR A 196 7.39 16.18 9.97
C THR A 196 8.52 15.15 9.87
N ILE A 197 9.08 14.94 8.67
CA ILE A 197 10.19 14.01 8.44
C ILE A 197 11.45 14.48 9.17
N ASN A 198 11.80 15.75 9.13
CA ASN A 198 12.98 16.27 9.82
C ASN A 198 12.86 16.05 11.34
N LYS A 199 11.70 16.36 11.93
CA LYS A 199 11.43 16.06 13.34
C LYS A 199 11.52 14.56 13.66
N ALA A 200 11.08 13.70 12.75
CA ALA A 200 11.22 12.26 12.91
C ALA A 200 12.71 11.86 12.93
N LEU A 201 13.51 12.39 12.02
CA LEU A 201 14.96 12.13 11.96
C LEU A 201 15.71 12.67 13.18
N ASP A 202 15.25 13.78 13.78
CA ASP A 202 15.82 14.31 15.02
C ASP A 202 15.63 13.38 16.23
N ASN A 203 14.74 12.38 16.16
CA ASN A 203 14.57 11.36 17.19
C ASN A 203 15.61 10.21 17.10
N LEU A 204 16.43 10.18 16.04
CA LEU A 204 17.41 9.12 15.83
C LEU A 204 18.69 9.38 16.61
N ASP A 205 19.26 8.31 17.15
CA ASP A 205 20.58 8.31 17.74
C ASP A 205 21.61 7.72 16.78
N THR A 206 22.86 8.15 16.86
CA THR A 206 23.94 7.71 15.95
C THR A 206 24.26 6.22 16.01
N ASN A 207 23.83 5.54 17.06
CA ASN A 207 24.07 4.10 17.28
C ASN A 207 22.81 3.26 17.13
N ASP A 208 21.71 3.84 16.68
CA ASP A 208 20.45 3.09 16.45
C ASP A 208 20.70 1.97 15.44
N ASP A 209 20.30 0.77 15.79
CA ASP A 209 20.22 -0.33 14.84
C ASP A 209 18.99 -0.17 13.93
N ILE A 210 18.86 -1.05 12.93
CA ILE A 210 17.77 -0.97 11.96
C ILE A 210 16.39 -1.03 12.63
N PHE A 211 16.21 -1.84 13.67
CA PHE A 211 14.91 -1.97 14.35
C PHE A 211 14.64 -0.80 15.29
N GLU A 212 15.66 -0.20 15.87
CA GLU A 212 15.55 1.05 16.61
C GLU A 212 15.15 2.22 15.69
N ILE A 213 15.77 2.32 14.50
CA ILE A 213 15.37 3.27 13.46
C ILE A 213 13.90 3.06 13.09
N LEU A 214 13.52 1.85 12.72
CA LEU A 214 12.14 1.52 12.33
C LEU A 214 11.14 1.82 13.45
N SER A 215 11.52 1.56 14.71
CA SER A 215 10.69 1.85 15.88
C SER A 215 10.34 3.32 16.02
N LYS A 216 11.25 4.22 15.63
CA LYS A 216 11.13 5.68 15.81
C LYS A 216 10.42 6.38 14.65
N VAL A 217 10.62 5.93 13.40
CA VAL A 217 10.25 6.73 12.20
C VAL A 217 9.38 6.01 11.18
N SER A 218 9.06 4.72 11.38
CA SER A 218 8.32 3.91 10.42
C SER A 218 6.82 3.80 10.77
N ASP A 219 6.15 2.83 10.18
CA ASP A 219 4.80 2.39 10.53
C ASP A 219 4.68 0.87 10.54
N ASN A 220 3.62 0.37 11.18
CA ASN A 220 3.43 -1.06 11.39
C ASN A 220 3.29 -1.84 10.08
N MET A 221 2.64 -1.25 9.07
CA MET A 221 2.39 -1.90 7.78
C MET A 221 3.71 -2.16 7.04
N ILE A 222 4.59 -1.18 6.99
CA ILE A 222 5.90 -1.31 6.32
C ILE A 222 6.71 -2.44 6.99
N ILE A 223 6.77 -2.43 8.32
CA ILE A 223 7.57 -3.38 9.10
C ILE A 223 7.01 -4.80 8.98
N PHE A 224 5.69 -4.96 9.16
CA PHE A 224 5.04 -6.27 9.07
C PHE A 224 5.17 -6.86 7.66
N ASN A 225 4.91 -6.06 6.62
CA ASN A 225 4.97 -6.54 5.25
C ASN A 225 6.41 -6.90 4.83
N ALA A 226 7.44 -6.21 5.35
CA ALA A 226 8.83 -6.60 5.14
C ALA A 226 9.10 -8.00 5.74
N GLY A 227 8.62 -8.25 6.97
CA GLY A 227 8.66 -9.57 7.57
C GLY A 227 7.91 -10.63 6.77
N PHE A 228 6.68 -10.32 6.33
CA PHE A 228 5.87 -11.21 5.50
C PHE A 228 6.58 -11.62 4.19
N ILE A 229 7.21 -10.67 3.51
CA ILE A 229 7.96 -10.95 2.28
C ILE A 229 9.10 -11.94 2.57
N LEU A 230 9.90 -11.71 3.59
CA LEU A 230 11.01 -12.61 3.92
C LEU A 230 10.51 -13.99 4.39
N GLY A 231 9.48 -14.02 5.24
CA GLY A 231 8.88 -15.26 5.72
C GLY A 231 8.27 -16.10 4.59
N SER A 232 7.60 -15.48 3.64
CA SER A 232 6.93 -16.16 2.52
C SER A 232 7.88 -16.83 1.52
N ARG A 233 9.19 -16.51 1.56
CA ARG A 233 10.19 -17.15 0.67
C ARG A 233 10.38 -18.63 0.96
N VAL A 234 10.13 -19.06 2.20
CA VAL A 234 10.23 -20.47 2.58
C VAL A 234 9.26 -21.37 1.77
N ASN A 235 8.10 -20.80 1.40
CA ASN A 235 7.04 -21.51 0.69
C ASN A 235 7.03 -21.24 -0.83
N ASP A 236 8.03 -20.56 -1.36
CA ASP A 236 8.11 -20.14 -2.78
C ASP A 236 6.85 -19.40 -3.26
N LEU A 237 6.18 -18.69 -2.35
CA LEU A 237 4.95 -17.97 -2.61
C LEU A 237 5.17 -16.81 -3.58
N LYS A 238 4.38 -16.74 -4.65
CA LYS A 238 4.37 -15.56 -5.52
C LYS A 238 3.63 -14.43 -4.86
N VAL A 239 4.28 -13.27 -4.72
CA VAL A 239 3.72 -12.09 -4.04
C VAL A 239 3.75 -10.88 -4.97
N ILE A 240 2.58 -10.28 -5.17
CA ILE A 240 2.43 -8.98 -5.81
C ILE A 240 2.19 -7.94 -4.71
N LEU A 241 3.12 -7.01 -4.54
CA LEU A 241 2.91 -5.82 -3.72
C LEU A 241 2.05 -4.84 -4.52
N ALA A 242 0.82 -4.63 -4.07
CA ALA A 242 -0.13 -3.75 -4.73
C ALA A 242 -0.17 -2.39 -4.03
N GLY A 243 0.40 -1.37 -4.67
CA GLY A 243 0.50 -0.04 -4.08
C GLY A 243 1.55 0.83 -4.76
N GLY A 244 1.80 2.00 -4.18
CA GLY A 244 2.73 2.99 -4.70
C GLY A 244 4.09 2.99 -3.96
N THR A 245 4.54 4.20 -3.67
CA THR A 245 5.85 4.43 -3.01
C THR A 245 5.94 3.87 -1.59
N GLN A 246 4.81 3.65 -0.91
CA GLN A 246 4.76 2.97 0.38
C GLN A 246 5.19 1.50 0.25
N MET A 247 4.65 0.79 -0.75
CA MET A 247 5.04 -0.61 -1.01
C MET A 247 6.47 -0.74 -1.54
N ALA A 248 6.98 0.27 -2.26
CA ALA A 248 8.42 0.32 -2.59
C ALA A 248 9.29 0.49 -1.33
N CYS A 249 8.84 1.26 -0.33
CA CYS A 249 9.55 1.39 0.94
C CYS A 249 9.61 0.06 1.72
N VAL A 250 8.57 -0.78 1.64
CA VAL A 250 8.63 -2.15 2.21
C VAL A 250 9.83 -2.91 1.65
N LEU A 251 10.08 -2.82 0.32
CA LEU A 251 11.24 -3.46 -0.32
C LEU A 251 12.57 -2.83 0.11
N LEU A 252 12.62 -1.50 0.35
CA LEU A 252 13.82 -0.86 0.91
C LEU A 252 14.13 -1.37 2.32
N VAL A 253 13.11 -1.58 3.15
CA VAL A 253 13.29 -2.18 4.50
C VAL A 253 13.78 -3.61 4.39
N VAL A 254 13.21 -4.43 3.49
CA VAL A 254 13.72 -5.77 3.19
C VAL A 254 15.20 -5.72 2.80
N ASN A 255 15.57 -4.81 1.90
CA ASN A 255 16.95 -4.63 1.44
C ASN A 255 17.90 -4.27 2.59
N SER A 256 17.53 -3.31 3.43
CA SER A 256 18.35 -2.89 4.58
C SER A 256 18.54 -4.01 5.61
N ILE A 257 17.47 -4.80 5.88
CA ILE A 257 17.57 -5.95 6.79
C ILE A 257 18.52 -7.00 6.21
N LEU A 258 18.40 -7.32 4.92
CA LEU A 258 19.29 -8.26 4.26
C LEU A 258 20.75 -7.79 4.30
N GLN A 259 21.01 -6.50 4.02
CA GLN A 259 22.35 -5.91 4.12
C GLN A 259 22.93 -6.05 5.54
N SER A 260 22.11 -5.82 6.58
CA SER A 260 22.57 -5.92 7.98
C SER A 260 22.93 -7.34 8.41
N MET A 261 22.48 -8.35 7.67
CA MET A 261 22.67 -9.77 7.97
C MET A 261 23.54 -10.49 6.95
N ASP A 262 24.14 -9.78 5.99
CA ASP A 262 24.82 -10.34 4.82
C ASP A 262 23.95 -11.40 4.09
N GLY A 263 22.63 -11.15 4.05
CA GLY A 263 21.62 -12.05 3.50
C GLY A 263 21.29 -11.77 2.05
N GLU A 264 20.71 -12.76 1.38
CA GLU A 264 20.19 -12.68 0.02
C GLU A 264 18.74 -13.11 -0.06
N ILE A 265 18.01 -12.68 -1.10
CA ILE A 265 16.64 -13.06 -1.36
C ILE A 265 16.46 -13.51 -2.81
N ASP A 266 15.78 -14.64 -3.03
CA ASP A 266 15.22 -14.95 -4.34
C ASP A 266 13.94 -14.11 -4.55
N SER A 267 14.08 -13.07 -5.34
CA SER A 267 13.00 -12.13 -5.70
C SER A 267 12.28 -12.51 -7.00
N SER A 268 12.59 -13.65 -7.61
CA SER A 268 12.00 -14.09 -8.89
C SER A 268 10.47 -14.22 -8.84
N ASN A 269 9.92 -14.46 -7.66
CA ASN A 269 8.50 -14.57 -7.37
C ASN A 269 7.89 -13.29 -6.74
N LEU A 270 8.60 -12.16 -6.81
CA LEU A 270 8.14 -10.86 -6.32
C LEU A 270 7.84 -9.90 -7.48
N ALA A 271 6.76 -9.14 -7.35
CA ALA A 271 6.47 -8.02 -8.22
C ALA A 271 5.81 -6.87 -7.44
N LEU A 272 5.96 -5.64 -7.94
CA LEU A 272 5.20 -4.48 -7.50
C LEU A 272 4.28 -4.03 -8.62
N CYS A 273 3.01 -3.80 -8.31
CA CYS A 273 2.00 -3.29 -9.25
C CYS A 273 1.38 -2.01 -8.72
N THR A 274 1.38 -0.98 -9.55
CA THR A 274 0.90 0.35 -9.20
C THR A 274 -0.01 0.93 -10.28
N THR A 275 -0.53 2.12 -10.03
CA THR A 275 -1.37 2.87 -10.96
C THR A 275 -0.54 3.70 -11.92
N LYS A 276 -1.17 4.08 -13.06
CA LYS A 276 -0.66 5.10 -13.98
C LYS A 276 -0.41 6.43 -13.25
N TRP A 277 -1.28 6.78 -12.29
CA TRP A 277 -1.20 8.04 -11.56
C TRP A 277 0.06 8.15 -10.70
N ILE A 278 0.51 7.04 -10.11
CA ILE A 278 1.82 6.98 -9.43
C ILE A 278 2.97 7.00 -10.43
N ASN A 279 2.90 6.20 -11.50
CA ASN A 279 3.98 6.10 -12.47
C ASN A 279 4.25 7.40 -13.24
N LYS A 280 3.23 8.26 -13.38
CA LYS A 280 3.31 9.56 -14.08
C LYS A 280 3.31 10.76 -13.12
N ASP A 281 3.35 10.52 -11.81
CA ASP A 281 3.39 11.58 -10.80
C ASP A 281 4.73 12.32 -10.89
N LYS A 282 4.66 13.66 -11.12
CA LYS A 282 5.87 14.49 -11.22
C LYS A 282 6.55 14.72 -9.85
N ASP A 283 5.79 14.51 -8.76
CA ASP A 283 6.25 14.70 -7.39
C ASP A 283 6.74 13.38 -6.76
N SER A 284 6.88 12.31 -7.57
CA SER A 284 7.42 11.03 -7.11
C SER A 284 8.25 10.32 -8.20
N ASN A 285 9.07 9.37 -7.79
CA ASN A 285 9.87 8.56 -8.71
C ASN A 285 10.00 7.13 -8.19
N LEU A 286 8.94 6.33 -8.40
CA LEU A 286 8.88 4.94 -7.98
C LEU A 286 10.05 4.11 -8.54
N LYS A 287 10.39 4.33 -9.82
CA LYS A 287 11.51 3.62 -10.47
C LYS A 287 12.83 3.88 -9.75
N ALA A 288 13.13 5.15 -9.43
CA ALA A 288 14.37 5.51 -8.73
C ALA A 288 14.42 4.98 -7.29
N ILE A 289 13.28 4.76 -6.63
CA ILE A 289 13.24 4.06 -5.34
C ILE A 289 13.66 2.60 -5.54
N LEU A 290 13.05 1.89 -6.49
CA LEU A 290 13.30 0.48 -6.74
C LEU A 290 14.69 0.18 -7.31
N GLU A 291 15.31 1.12 -8.02
CA GLU A 291 16.69 1.00 -8.54
C GLU A 291 17.76 1.07 -7.43
N GLN A 292 17.38 1.35 -6.18
CA GLN A 292 18.30 1.34 -5.03
C GLN A 292 18.35 -0.03 -4.32
N LEU A 293 17.56 -1.01 -4.76
CA LEU A 293 17.59 -2.36 -4.21
C LEU A 293 18.82 -3.13 -4.73
N ASP A 294 19.42 -3.95 -3.88
CA ASP A 294 20.53 -4.85 -4.26
C ASP A 294 20.03 -6.13 -4.96
N PHE A 295 18.72 -6.32 -5.01
CA PHE A 295 18.09 -7.44 -5.72
C PHE A 295 17.16 -6.95 -6.82
N SER A 296 16.94 -7.80 -7.83
CA SER A 296 16.04 -7.49 -8.94
C SER A 296 14.58 -7.51 -8.50
N ILE A 297 13.74 -6.64 -9.05
CA ILE A 297 12.30 -6.65 -8.84
C ILE A 297 11.54 -6.46 -10.16
N ASN A 298 10.41 -7.14 -10.32
CA ASN A 298 9.48 -6.84 -11.39
C ASN A 298 8.53 -5.73 -10.94
N ALA A 299 8.34 -4.71 -11.76
CA ALA A 299 7.44 -3.61 -11.42
C ALA A 299 6.63 -3.15 -12.64
N TYR A 300 5.33 -2.93 -12.42
CA TYR A 300 4.37 -2.61 -13.48
C TYR A 300 3.42 -1.51 -13.05
N ALA A 301 2.99 -0.71 -14.03
CA ALA A 301 1.92 0.27 -13.85
C ALA A 301 0.76 -0.03 -14.82
N SER A 302 -0.47 -0.10 -14.30
CA SER A 302 -1.65 -0.16 -15.16
C SER A 302 -1.79 1.13 -15.97
N ASP A 303 -2.27 1.05 -17.22
CA ASP A 303 -2.59 2.21 -18.08
C ASP A 303 -4.00 2.76 -17.84
N PHE A 304 -4.72 2.23 -16.87
CA PHE A 304 -6.09 2.64 -16.58
C PHE A 304 -6.17 4.13 -16.21
N ASP A 305 -7.21 4.80 -16.68
CA ASP A 305 -7.61 6.15 -16.32
C ASP A 305 -9.14 6.30 -16.41
N PHE A 306 -9.68 7.38 -15.89
CA PHE A 306 -11.11 7.70 -15.94
C PHE A 306 -11.52 8.56 -17.13
N SER A 307 -10.75 8.54 -18.25
CA SER A 307 -11.09 9.31 -19.47
C SER A 307 -12.48 8.97 -20.04
N LEU A 308 -12.97 7.77 -19.79
CA LEU A 308 -14.31 7.32 -20.23
C LEU A 308 -15.42 7.65 -19.22
N SER A 309 -15.11 8.09 -18.02
CA SER A 309 -16.10 8.48 -17.03
C SER A 309 -16.62 9.89 -17.28
N ASN A 310 -17.90 10.10 -17.00
CA ASN A 310 -18.50 11.44 -16.92
C ASN A 310 -18.65 11.93 -15.46
N HIS A 311 -18.34 11.08 -14.48
CA HIS A 311 -18.45 11.43 -13.07
C HIS A 311 -17.33 12.40 -12.66
N PRO A 312 -17.64 13.62 -12.17
CA PRO A 312 -16.64 14.65 -11.93
C PRO A 312 -15.58 14.25 -10.90
N ALA A 313 -15.98 13.55 -9.81
CA ALA A 313 -15.07 13.12 -8.78
C ALA A 313 -14.07 12.06 -9.26
N LEU A 314 -14.45 11.17 -10.20
CA LEU A 314 -13.55 10.18 -10.77
C LEU A 314 -12.51 10.81 -11.69
N LYS A 315 -12.86 11.90 -12.40
CA LYS A 315 -11.88 12.63 -13.23
C LYS A 315 -10.75 13.25 -12.41
N LEU A 316 -10.97 13.55 -11.15
CA LEU A 316 -9.93 14.10 -10.27
C LEU A 316 -8.77 13.12 -10.04
N TYR A 317 -8.99 11.80 -10.19
CA TYR A 317 -7.90 10.81 -10.22
C TYR A 317 -6.91 11.11 -11.35
N ASP A 318 -7.44 11.41 -12.56
CA ASP A 318 -6.61 11.74 -13.73
C ASP A 318 -5.89 13.10 -13.58
N GLU A 319 -6.35 13.92 -12.66
CA GLU A 319 -5.69 15.15 -12.28
C GLU A 319 -4.61 14.98 -11.20
N GLY A 320 -4.45 13.77 -10.64
CA GLY A 320 -3.45 13.41 -9.64
C GLY A 320 -3.94 13.47 -8.19
N GLU A 321 -5.27 13.42 -7.95
CA GLU A 321 -5.82 13.21 -6.61
C GLU A 321 -5.96 11.70 -6.32
N ALA A 322 -5.78 11.29 -5.05
CA ALA A 322 -5.98 9.91 -4.58
C ALA A 322 -5.30 8.84 -5.47
N LYS A 323 -4.04 9.02 -5.82
CA LYS A 323 -3.30 8.28 -6.85
C LYS A 323 -3.17 6.77 -6.61
N GLU A 324 -3.23 6.31 -5.36
CA GLU A 324 -3.09 4.90 -4.96
C GLU A 324 -3.78 4.68 -3.60
N GLY A 325 -3.95 3.44 -3.21
CA GLY A 325 -4.50 2.97 -1.94
C GLY A 325 -5.37 1.72 -2.14
N VAL A 326 -5.51 0.94 -1.10
CA VAL A 326 -6.29 -0.32 -1.10
C VAL A 326 -5.86 -1.25 -2.25
N GLY A 327 -4.59 -1.13 -2.69
CA GLY A 327 -4.01 -1.94 -3.75
C GLY A 327 -4.65 -1.78 -5.13
N CYS A 328 -5.23 -0.61 -5.43
CA CYS A 328 -5.94 -0.41 -6.70
C CYS A 328 -5.03 -0.61 -7.92
N GLY A 329 -3.73 -0.29 -7.84
CA GLY A 329 -2.79 -0.55 -8.93
C GLY A 329 -2.60 -2.05 -9.20
N GLY A 330 -2.45 -2.86 -8.17
CA GLY A 330 -2.40 -4.32 -8.31
C GLY A 330 -3.71 -4.90 -8.83
N ALA A 331 -4.85 -4.39 -8.34
CA ALA A 331 -6.17 -4.77 -8.83
C ALA A 331 -6.35 -4.45 -10.32
N LEU A 332 -5.91 -3.28 -10.77
CA LEU A 332 -5.96 -2.89 -12.19
C LEU A 332 -5.03 -3.76 -13.06
N CYS A 333 -3.84 -4.11 -12.59
CA CYS A 333 -2.98 -5.07 -13.28
C CYS A 333 -3.65 -6.46 -13.35
N TYR A 334 -4.25 -6.94 -12.25
CA TYR A 334 -5.04 -8.16 -12.22
C TYR A 334 -6.21 -8.14 -13.22
N ALA A 335 -6.96 -7.05 -13.29
CA ALA A 335 -8.02 -6.85 -14.27
C ALA A 335 -7.50 -6.94 -15.70
N THR A 336 -6.34 -6.31 -15.96
CA THR A 336 -5.70 -6.28 -17.29
C THR A 336 -5.32 -7.67 -17.76
N ILE A 337 -4.59 -8.44 -16.96
CA ILE A 337 -4.18 -9.81 -17.33
C ILE A 337 -5.37 -10.77 -17.45
N ASN A 338 -6.50 -10.48 -16.82
CA ASN A 338 -7.73 -11.26 -16.93
C ASN A 338 -8.70 -10.73 -18.02
N GLY A 339 -8.28 -9.77 -18.85
CA GLY A 339 -9.00 -9.33 -20.05
C GLY A 339 -10.17 -8.38 -19.79
N LEU A 340 -10.25 -7.75 -18.62
CA LEU A 340 -11.27 -6.72 -18.39
C LEU A 340 -10.96 -5.45 -19.20
N SER A 341 -11.99 -4.85 -19.79
CA SER A 341 -11.82 -3.59 -20.53
C SER A 341 -11.98 -2.38 -19.63
N LYS A 342 -11.40 -1.25 -20.04
CA LYS A 342 -11.54 0.04 -19.32
C LYS A 342 -13.01 0.44 -19.17
N GLU A 343 -13.83 0.25 -20.19
CA GLU A 343 -15.26 0.58 -20.18
C GLU A 343 -16.02 -0.20 -19.13
N VAL A 344 -15.76 -1.51 -19.01
CA VAL A 344 -16.43 -2.39 -18.05
C VAL A 344 -16.05 -2.00 -16.63
N VAL A 345 -14.76 -1.77 -16.37
CA VAL A 345 -14.27 -1.35 -15.06
C VAL A 345 -14.82 0.02 -14.67
N THR A 346 -14.76 1.02 -15.58
CA THR A 346 -15.30 2.36 -15.34
C THR A 346 -16.79 2.33 -14.98
N LYS A 347 -17.61 1.65 -15.80
CA LYS A 347 -19.05 1.52 -15.53
C LYS A 347 -19.34 0.86 -14.21
N LYS A 348 -18.54 -0.14 -13.82
CA LYS A 348 -18.70 -0.82 -12.53
C LYS A 348 -18.40 0.12 -11.37
N ILE A 349 -17.34 0.90 -11.45
CA ILE A 349 -16.99 1.91 -10.43
C ILE A 349 -18.09 2.97 -10.32
N GLU A 350 -18.57 3.51 -11.46
CA GLU A 350 -19.67 4.48 -11.48
C GLU A 350 -20.93 3.95 -10.80
N SER A 351 -21.22 2.65 -10.93
CA SER A 351 -22.39 2.03 -10.30
C SER A 351 -22.39 2.04 -8.75
N PHE A 352 -21.27 2.40 -8.12
CA PHE A 352 -21.17 2.57 -6.67
C PHE A 352 -21.46 4.01 -6.21
N LEU A 353 -21.50 4.94 -7.15
CA LEU A 353 -21.64 6.37 -6.86
C LEU A 353 -23.05 6.92 -7.12
N GLY A 354 -23.96 6.09 -7.61
CA GLY A 354 -25.36 6.44 -7.88
C GLY A 354 -25.65 6.82 -9.30
#